data_80a8a06391500db0e5d2e2b41a357ad7
#
_entry.id   80a8a06391500db0e5d2e2b41a357ad7
#
_cell.length_a   1.000
_cell.length_b   1.000
_cell.length_c   1.000
_cell.angle_alpha   90.00
_cell.angle_beta   90.00
_cell.angle_gamma   90.00
#
_symmetry.space_group_name_H-M   'P 1'
#
loop_
_entity.id
_entity.type
_entity.pdbx_description
1 polymer ?
#
loop_
_entity_poly.entity_id
_entity_poly.type
_entity_poly.pdbx_seq_one_letter_code
_entity_poly.pdbx_strand_id
1 'polypeptide(L)'
;PEAFVRQHFPMIYEKLLGLGIDLTKELVPVVPAAHYTCGGVMVDDNGRTDVDGLYAIGEVSYTGLHGANRMASNSLLECLVYGWSAAEDITRRLPLAQKVATLPAWDESQVEIPDELVVIQHNWHELRLLMWDYVGIVRTTRRLERALRRITML
;
A
#
# COMPACT_ATOMS: atom_id res chain seq x y z
N PRO A 1 1.00 0.91 -33.24
CA PRO A 1 0.74 -0.28 -34.06
C PRO A 1 0.47 -1.49 -33.16
N GLU A 2 -0.46 -2.35 -33.51
CA GLU A 2 -0.91 -3.51 -32.73
C GLU A 2 0.25 -4.39 -32.27
N ALA A 3 1.18 -4.73 -33.15
CA ALA A 3 2.36 -5.54 -32.84
C ALA A 3 3.19 -4.94 -31.69
N PHE A 4 3.35 -3.63 -31.66
CA PHE A 4 4.08 -2.94 -30.59
C PHE A 4 3.40 -3.12 -29.24
N VAL A 5 2.08 -2.93 -29.18
CA VAL A 5 1.30 -3.08 -27.93
C VAL A 5 1.41 -4.50 -27.41
N ARG A 6 1.21 -5.49 -28.25
CA ARG A 6 1.28 -6.92 -27.88
C ARG A 6 2.68 -7.32 -27.39
N GLN A 7 3.72 -6.77 -27.99
CA GLN A 7 5.10 -7.11 -27.65
C GLN A 7 5.57 -6.41 -26.35
N HIS A 8 5.22 -5.12 -26.17
CA HIS A 8 5.74 -4.32 -25.06
C HIS A 8 4.84 -4.31 -23.83
N PHE A 9 3.54 -4.57 -23.98
CA PHE A 9 2.56 -4.56 -22.90
C PHE A 9 1.68 -5.81 -22.88
N PRO A 10 2.26 -7.04 -22.95
CA PRO A 10 1.47 -8.27 -23.10
C PRO A 10 0.46 -8.46 -21.95
N MET A 11 0.89 -8.27 -20.70
CA MET A 11 0.03 -8.48 -19.53
C MET A 11 -1.16 -7.52 -19.50
N ILE A 12 -0.96 -6.24 -19.81
CA ILE A 12 -2.04 -5.24 -19.85
C ILE A 12 -2.98 -5.56 -21.00
N TYR A 13 -2.44 -5.92 -22.17
CA TYR A 13 -3.21 -6.29 -23.35
C TYR A 13 -4.13 -7.49 -23.07
N GLU A 14 -3.58 -8.57 -22.54
CA GLU A 14 -4.35 -9.78 -22.22
C GLU A 14 -5.43 -9.53 -21.17
N LYS A 15 -5.09 -8.75 -20.13
CA LYS A 15 -6.04 -8.41 -19.07
C LYS A 15 -7.25 -7.61 -19.61
N LEU A 16 -6.99 -6.61 -20.43
CA LEU A 16 -8.04 -5.78 -21.02
C LEU A 16 -8.87 -6.58 -22.02
N LEU A 17 -8.24 -7.42 -22.85
CA LEU A 17 -8.93 -8.29 -23.77
C LEU A 17 -9.87 -9.26 -23.05
N GLY A 18 -9.46 -9.80 -21.89
CA GLY A 18 -10.31 -10.62 -21.03
C GLY A 18 -11.50 -9.87 -20.42
N LEU A 19 -11.43 -8.53 -20.37
CA LEU A 19 -12.54 -7.65 -19.97
C LEU A 19 -13.38 -7.17 -21.18
N GLY A 20 -13.09 -7.64 -22.40
CA GLY A 20 -13.79 -7.27 -23.61
C GLY A 20 -13.27 -5.99 -24.28
N ILE A 21 -12.12 -5.46 -23.84
CA ILE A 21 -11.51 -4.22 -24.36
C ILE A 21 -10.27 -4.57 -25.18
N ASP A 22 -10.30 -4.30 -26.49
CA ASP A 22 -9.13 -4.44 -27.36
C ASP A 22 -8.33 -3.13 -27.38
N LEU A 23 -7.28 -3.03 -26.56
CA LEU A 23 -6.39 -1.87 -26.45
C LEU A 23 -5.81 -1.40 -27.79
N THR A 24 -5.78 -2.25 -28.81
CA THR A 24 -5.27 -1.91 -30.14
C THR A 24 -6.33 -1.23 -31.03
N LYS A 25 -7.59 -1.29 -30.65
CA LYS A 25 -8.74 -0.80 -31.46
C LYS A 25 -9.59 0.21 -30.74
N GLU A 26 -9.62 0.20 -29.42
CA GLU A 26 -10.52 1.02 -28.62
C GLU A 26 -9.76 1.80 -27.52
N LEU A 27 -10.42 2.84 -27.01
CA LEU A 27 -9.92 3.62 -25.90
C LEU A 27 -10.20 2.90 -24.58
N VAL A 28 -9.19 2.88 -23.71
CA VAL A 28 -9.33 2.32 -22.37
C VAL A 28 -9.90 3.40 -21.44
N PRO A 29 -10.99 3.12 -20.71
CA PRO A 29 -11.48 4.06 -19.70
C PRO A 29 -10.48 4.20 -18.56
N VAL A 30 -10.13 5.43 -18.23
CA VAL A 30 -9.21 5.75 -17.13
C VAL A 30 -9.85 6.79 -16.22
N VAL A 31 -9.52 6.71 -14.92
CA VAL A 31 -9.93 7.69 -13.93
C VAL A 31 -8.74 8.09 -13.07
N PRO A 32 -8.66 9.35 -12.62
CA PRO A 32 -7.70 9.72 -11.59
C PRO A 32 -8.02 8.98 -10.30
N ALA A 33 -7.03 8.29 -9.73
CA ALA A 33 -7.20 7.52 -8.51
C ALA A 33 -5.99 7.71 -7.58
N ALA A 34 -6.21 7.57 -6.27
CA ALA A 34 -5.12 7.42 -5.32
C ALA A 34 -4.38 6.12 -5.65
N HIS A 35 -3.06 6.18 -5.75
CA HIS A 35 -2.24 5.05 -6.18
C HIS A 35 -1.22 4.63 -5.14
N TYR A 36 -0.55 5.58 -4.51
CA TYR A 36 0.53 5.35 -3.56
C TYR A 36 0.13 5.87 -2.18
N THR A 37 0.44 5.12 -1.14
CA THR A 37 -0.01 5.45 0.22
C THR A 37 0.57 6.78 0.72
N CYS A 38 1.80 7.13 0.35
CA CYS A 38 2.55 8.32 0.77
C CYS A 38 2.73 8.47 2.28
N GLY A 39 2.31 7.50 3.05
CA GLY A 39 2.39 7.42 4.50
C GLY A 39 2.73 6.00 4.92
N GLY A 40 2.90 5.76 6.20
CA GLY A 40 3.21 4.44 6.72
C GLY A 40 3.97 4.48 8.04
N VAL A 41 4.78 3.48 8.29
CA VAL A 41 5.61 3.38 9.48
C VAL A 41 6.71 4.44 9.44
N MET A 42 6.78 5.29 10.45
CA MET A 42 7.84 6.31 10.57
C MET A 42 9.21 5.65 10.70
N VAL A 43 10.16 6.15 9.92
CA VAL A 43 11.53 5.61 9.89
C VAL A 43 12.56 6.74 9.84
N ASP A 44 13.77 6.42 10.29
CA ASP A 44 14.94 7.28 10.09
C ASP A 44 15.61 7.05 8.72
N ASP A 45 16.72 7.71 8.47
CA ASP A 45 17.48 7.62 7.20
C ASP A 45 18.04 6.22 6.90
N ASN A 46 18.02 5.32 7.85
CA ASN A 46 18.41 3.92 7.68
C ASN A 46 17.21 2.96 7.61
N GLY A 47 16.00 3.47 7.56
CA GLY A 47 14.79 2.66 7.57
C GLY A 47 14.43 2.06 8.93
N ARG A 48 15.07 2.51 10.04
CA ARG A 48 14.75 2.02 11.38
C ARG A 48 13.47 2.65 11.90
N THR A 49 12.65 1.84 12.56
CA THR A 49 11.48 2.31 13.30
C THR A 49 11.84 2.67 14.73
N ASP A 50 10.88 3.13 15.50
CA ASP A 50 10.99 3.34 16.96
C ASP A 50 11.04 2.03 17.77
N VAL A 51 10.75 0.89 17.14
CA VAL A 51 10.89 -0.44 17.74
C VAL A 51 12.28 -0.98 17.43
N ASP A 52 13.08 -1.25 18.49
CA ASP A 52 14.46 -1.73 18.28
C ASP A 52 14.51 -3.04 17.50
N GLY A 53 15.38 -3.08 16.49
CA GLY A 53 15.54 -4.22 15.59
C GLY A 53 14.49 -4.31 14.48
N LEU A 54 13.47 -3.43 14.43
CA LEU A 54 12.47 -3.40 13.38
C LEU A 54 12.78 -2.32 12.34
N TYR A 55 12.75 -2.71 11.07
CA TYR A 55 12.97 -1.85 9.91
C TYR A 55 11.74 -1.86 9.03
N ALA A 56 11.47 -0.72 8.38
CA ALA A 56 10.46 -0.59 7.33
C ALA A 56 11.05 0.18 6.15
N ILE A 57 10.90 -0.35 4.93
CA ILE A 57 11.42 0.26 3.71
C ILE A 57 10.38 0.17 2.59
N GLY A 58 10.47 1.08 1.62
CA GLY A 58 9.54 1.15 0.49
C GLY A 58 8.17 1.72 0.87
N GLU A 59 7.13 1.33 0.14
CA GLU A 59 5.79 1.92 0.29
C GLU A 59 5.18 1.81 1.69
N VAL A 60 5.58 0.83 2.48
CA VAL A 60 5.12 0.66 3.87
C VAL A 60 5.70 1.70 4.82
N SER A 61 6.80 2.36 4.45
CA SER A 61 7.48 3.34 5.29
C SER A 61 7.02 4.77 5.03
N TYR A 62 7.14 5.61 6.05
CA TYR A 62 7.00 7.05 5.93
C TYR A 62 8.37 7.70 6.12
N THR A 63 8.97 8.13 5.00
CA THR A 63 10.25 8.83 4.95
C THR A 63 10.09 10.35 4.84
N GLY A 64 8.88 10.83 4.58
CA GLY A 64 8.60 12.24 4.28
C GLY A 64 8.92 12.67 2.83
N LEU A 65 9.58 11.83 2.05
CA LEU A 65 10.00 12.13 0.67
C LEU A 65 8.85 12.54 -0.25
N HIS A 66 7.71 11.90 -0.10
CA HIS A 66 6.61 12.05 -1.06
C HIS A 66 5.63 13.17 -0.75
N GLY A 67 5.69 13.75 0.45
CA GLY A 67 4.71 14.76 0.88
C GLY A 67 3.28 14.22 0.78
N ALA A 68 2.38 15.02 0.19
CA ALA A 68 0.98 14.64 0.02
C ALA A 68 0.73 13.73 -1.19
N ASN A 69 1.64 13.67 -2.16
CA ASN A 69 1.50 12.84 -3.36
C ASN A 69 2.86 12.54 -4.00
N ARG A 70 3.11 11.28 -4.25
CA ARG A 70 4.38 10.79 -4.80
C ARG A 70 4.58 11.24 -6.26
N MET A 71 5.77 11.73 -6.59
CA MET A 71 6.20 11.89 -7.98
C MET A 71 6.44 10.51 -8.60
N ALA A 72 6.01 10.33 -9.85
CA ALA A 72 6.17 9.08 -10.58
C ALA A 72 7.63 8.60 -10.56
N SER A 73 7.82 7.30 -10.41
CA SER A 73 9.10 6.56 -10.34
C SER A 73 9.91 6.74 -9.05
N ASN A 74 9.63 7.72 -8.20
CA ASN A 74 10.38 7.92 -6.94
C ASN A 74 10.25 6.75 -5.96
N SER A 75 9.16 5.98 -6.02
CA SER A 75 8.99 4.81 -5.15
C SER A 75 10.07 3.75 -5.34
N LEU A 76 10.48 3.48 -6.58
CA LEU A 76 11.54 2.51 -6.85
C LEU A 76 12.90 3.02 -6.36
N LEU A 77 13.18 4.30 -6.51
CA LEU A 77 14.41 4.92 -6.00
C LEU A 77 14.43 4.87 -4.47
N GLU A 78 13.32 5.19 -3.82
CA GLU A 78 13.18 5.08 -2.36
C GLU A 78 13.44 3.65 -1.88
N CYS A 79 12.79 2.65 -2.50
CA CYS A 79 13.02 1.25 -2.16
C CYS A 79 14.50 0.84 -2.26
N LEU A 80 15.19 1.26 -3.31
CA LEU A 80 16.59 0.93 -3.53
C LEU A 80 17.51 1.63 -2.52
N VAL A 81 17.32 2.93 -2.31
CA VAL A 81 18.17 3.73 -1.40
C VAL A 81 17.99 3.27 0.05
N TYR A 82 16.75 3.19 0.52
CA TYR A 82 16.49 2.75 1.90
C TYR A 82 16.78 1.27 2.10
N GLY A 83 16.58 0.42 1.08
CA GLY A 83 16.99 -0.98 1.14
C GLY A 83 18.51 -1.13 1.32
N TRP A 84 19.29 -0.34 0.60
CA TRP A 84 20.75 -0.29 0.75
C TRP A 84 21.16 0.23 2.14
N SER A 85 20.62 1.38 2.53
CA SER A 85 20.94 2.03 3.82
C SER A 85 20.60 1.12 5.02
N ALA A 86 19.43 0.46 4.97
CA ALA A 86 19.01 -0.51 5.96
C ALA A 86 19.96 -1.72 6.02
N ALA A 87 20.37 -2.26 4.86
CA ALA A 87 21.28 -3.39 4.79
C ALA A 87 22.65 -3.05 5.40
N GLU A 88 23.19 -1.86 5.13
CA GLU A 88 24.45 -1.41 5.76
C GLU A 88 24.31 -1.25 7.27
N ASP A 89 23.21 -0.65 7.74
CA ASP A 89 22.98 -0.47 9.18
C ASP A 89 22.78 -1.81 9.89
N ILE A 90 21.99 -2.71 9.34
CA ILE A 90 21.78 -4.06 9.86
C ILE A 90 23.12 -4.81 9.96
N THR A 91 23.94 -4.75 8.91
CA THR A 91 25.24 -5.42 8.89
C THR A 91 26.15 -4.93 10.02
N ARG A 92 26.13 -3.64 10.31
CA ARG A 92 26.91 -3.06 11.42
C ARG A 92 26.37 -3.46 12.79
N ARG A 93 25.05 -3.56 12.94
CA ARG A 93 24.37 -3.81 14.22
C ARG A 93 24.20 -5.28 14.55
N LEU A 94 24.12 -6.15 13.54
CA LEU A 94 23.85 -7.58 13.70
C LEU A 94 24.79 -8.29 14.70
N PRO A 95 26.12 -8.00 14.74
CA PRO A 95 27.01 -8.61 15.73
C PRO A 95 26.67 -8.25 17.18
N LEU A 96 25.94 -7.15 17.40
CA LEU A 96 25.52 -6.65 18.71
C LEU A 96 24.09 -7.08 19.06
N ALA A 97 23.37 -7.69 18.12
CA ALA A 97 21.98 -8.09 18.32
C ALA A 97 21.89 -9.21 19.37
N GLN A 98 20.91 -9.06 20.25
CA GLN A 98 20.61 -10.12 21.22
C GLN A 98 19.96 -11.32 20.49
N LYS A 99 20.26 -12.52 20.99
CA LYS A 99 19.63 -13.73 20.48
C LYS A 99 18.12 -13.65 20.71
N VAL A 100 17.35 -13.76 19.64
CA VAL A 100 15.88 -13.74 19.72
C VAL A 100 15.40 -14.93 20.54
N ALA A 101 14.52 -14.69 21.50
CA ALA A 101 13.83 -15.74 22.24
C ALA A 101 12.93 -16.56 21.28
N THR A 102 12.64 -17.79 21.66
CA THR A 102 11.68 -18.61 20.90
C THR A 102 10.33 -17.88 20.84
N LEU A 103 9.86 -17.60 19.65
CA LEU A 103 8.55 -16.98 19.47
C LEU A 103 7.45 -17.94 19.91
N PRO A 104 6.42 -17.48 20.65
CA PRO A 104 5.27 -18.31 20.97
C PRO A 104 4.53 -18.70 19.69
N ALA A 105 3.84 -19.81 19.70
CA ALA A 105 2.93 -20.16 18.62
C ALA A 105 1.81 -19.10 18.51
N TRP A 106 1.30 -18.92 17.31
CA TRP A 106 0.14 -18.06 17.09
C TRP A 106 -1.06 -18.55 17.90
N ASP A 107 -1.69 -17.68 18.68
CA ASP A 107 -2.87 -18.02 19.49
C ASP A 107 -4.16 -17.65 18.72
N GLU A 108 -4.89 -18.66 18.27
CA GLU A 108 -6.17 -18.52 17.57
C GLU A 108 -7.38 -18.63 18.50
N SER A 109 -7.17 -18.74 19.82
CA SER A 109 -8.25 -18.98 20.78
C SER A 109 -9.33 -17.90 20.81
N GLN A 110 -9.03 -16.70 20.32
CA GLN A 110 -9.97 -15.59 20.23
C GLN A 110 -10.46 -15.30 18.80
N VAL A 111 -10.11 -16.18 17.84
CA VAL A 111 -10.60 -16.04 16.46
C VAL A 111 -11.95 -16.71 16.35
N GLU A 112 -12.98 -15.93 16.11
CA GLU A 112 -14.34 -16.43 15.88
C GLU A 112 -14.63 -16.46 14.38
N ILE A 113 -15.34 -17.51 13.95
CA ILE A 113 -15.89 -17.57 12.60
C ILE A 113 -17.15 -16.70 12.60
N PRO A 114 -17.24 -15.65 11.79
CA PRO A 114 -18.40 -14.78 11.78
C PRO A 114 -19.66 -15.54 11.32
N ASP A 115 -20.74 -15.41 12.03
CA ASP A 115 -22.03 -16.02 11.70
C ASP A 115 -22.61 -15.48 10.39
N GLU A 116 -22.30 -14.21 10.05
CA GLU A 116 -22.81 -13.53 8.86
C GLU A 116 -21.70 -12.89 8.02
N LEU A 117 -21.22 -13.60 7.02
CA LEU A 117 -20.24 -13.07 6.05
C LEU A 117 -20.78 -11.87 5.25
N VAL A 118 -22.11 -11.77 5.09
CA VAL A 118 -22.74 -10.67 4.36
C VAL A 118 -22.47 -9.31 5.00
N VAL A 119 -22.44 -9.24 6.34
CA VAL A 119 -22.15 -8.00 7.09
C VAL A 119 -20.72 -7.55 6.82
N ILE A 120 -19.76 -8.47 6.88
CA ILE A 120 -18.35 -8.18 6.61
C ILE A 120 -18.16 -7.70 5.18
N GLN A 121 -18.77 -8.39 4.20
CA GLN A 121 -18.69 -7.99 2.79
C GLN A 121 -19.31 -6.63 2.54
N HIS A 122 -20.44 -6.34 3.19
CA HIS A 122 -21.09 -5.04 3.10
C HIS A 122 -20.21 -3.93 3.67
N ASN A 123 -19.67 -4.12 4.88
CA ASN A 123 -18.79 -3.14 5.52
C ASN A 123 -17.52 -2.88 4.70
N TRP A 124 -16.93 -3.92 4.10
CA TRP A 124 -15.81 -3.78 3.17
C TRP A 124 -16.16 -2.95 1.94
N HIS A 125 -17.31 -3.22 1.34
CA HIS A 125 -17.77 -2.46 0.18
C HIS A 125 -18.02 -1.00 0.53
N GLU A 126 -18.72 -0.75 1.62
CA GLU A 126 -18.99 0.59 2.12
C GLU A 126 -17.69 1.35 2.44
N LEU A 127 -16.75 0.72 3.16
CA LEU A 127 -15.47 1.32 3.49
C LEU A 127 -14.69 1.75 2.24
N ARG A 128 -14.65 0.91 1.20
CA ARG A 128 -13.97 1.25 -0.06
C ARG A 128 -14.60 2.45 -0.76
N LEU A 129 -15.92 2.52 -0.83
CA LEU A 129 -16.64 3.67 -1.41
C LEU A 129 -16.41 4.93 -0.59
N LEU A 130 -16.48 4.83 0.72
CA LEU A 130 -16.23 5.93 1.64
C LEU A 130 -14.82 6.51 1.45
N MET A 131 -13.81 5.64 1.40
CA MET A 131 -12.42 6.06 1.18
C MET A 131 -12.24 6.70 -0.20
N TRP A 132 -12.89 6.16 -1.24
CA TRP A 132 -12.88 6.74 -2.57
C TRP A 132 -13.49 8.13 -2.62
N ASP A 133 -14.67 8.32 -2.02
CA ASP A 133 -15.44 9.55 -2.13
C ASP A 133 -14.94 10.68 -1.21
N TYR A 134 -14.44 10.34 -0.02
CA TYR A 134 -14.12 11.32 1.01
C TYR A 134 -12.63 11.42 1.36
N VAL A 135 -11.85 10.36 1.13
CA VAL A 135 -10.43 10.28 1.50
C VAL A 135 -9.52 10.07 0.28
N GLY A 136 -10.07 10.23 -0.93
CA GLY A 136 -9.36 10.09 -2.19
C GLY A 136 -8.41 11.26 -2.51
N ILE A 137 -8.26 11.60 -3.80
CA ILE A 137 -7.32 12.63 -4.27
C ILE A 137 -7.68 14.02 -3.71
N VAL A 138 -8.96 14.41 -3.77
CA VAL A 138 -9.43 15.71 -3.28
C VAL A 138 -10.01 15.57 -1.88
N ARG A 139 -9.30 16.07 -0.90
CA ARG A 139 -9.66 16.01 0.52
C ARG A 139 -9.96 17.41 1.07
N THR A 140 -10.98 17.49 1.89
CA THR A 140 -11.30 18.69 2.69
C THR A 140 -11.54 18.24 4.13
N THR A 141 -11.37 19.14 5.09
CA THR A 141 -11.63 18.86 6.51
C THR A 141 -13.03 18.26 6.71
N ARG A 142 -14.06 18.84 6.07
CA ARG A 142 -15.44 18.31 6.16
C ARG A 142 -15.59 16.90 5.62
N ARG A 143 -14.88 16.54 4.53
CA ARG A 143 -14.88 15.19 3.99
C ARG A 143 -14.23 14.20 4.95
N LEU A 144 -13.05 14.57 5.48
CA LEU A 144 -12.31 13.73 6.41
C LEU A 144 -13.08 13.50 7.73
N GLU A 145 -13.69 14.55 8.29
CA GLU A 145 -14.54 14.43 9.48
C GLU A 145 -15.76 13.53 9.24
N ARG A 146 -16.36 13.59 8.05
CA ARG A 146 -17.46 12.71 7.66
C ARG A 146 -17.01 11.26 7.55
N ALA A 147 -15.87 11.02 6.92
CA ALA A 147 -15.29 9.69 6.81
C ALA A 147 -14.99 9.11 8.20
N LEU A 148 -14.34 9.89 9.06
CA LEU A 148 -14.01 9.45 10.42
C LEU A 148 -15.27 9.03 11.21
N ARG A 149 -16.31 9.87 11.19
CA ARG A 149 -17.58 9.53 11.86
C ARG A 149 -18.19 8.24 11.33
N ARG A 150 -18.15 8.03 10.01
CA ARG A 150 -18.73 6.82 9.42
C ARG A 150 -17.91 5.57 9.76
N ILE A 151 -16.59 5.64 9.71
CA ILE A 151 -15.69 4.52 10.07
C ILE A 151 -15.90 4.11 11.55
N THR A 152 -16.12 5.08 12.44
CA THR A 152 -16.38 4.79 13.86
C THR A 152 -17.71 4.06 14.09
N MET A 153 -18.63 4.09 13.11
CA MET A 153 -19.94 3.43 13.20
C MET A 153 -19.95 2.03 12.55
N LEU A 154 -18.94 1.71 11.73
CA LEU A 154 -18.77 0.39 11.11
C LEU A 154 -18.14 -0.61 12.08
#